data_718040f5d52ca27d9a2d72319c994deb
#
_entry.id   718040f5d52ca27d9a2d72319c994deb
#
_cell.length_a   1.000
_cell.length_b   1.000
_cell.length_c   1.000
_cell.angle_alpha   90.00
_cell.angle_beta   90.00
_cell.angle_gamma   90.00
#
_symmetry.space_group_name_H-M   'P 1'
#
loop_
_entity.id
_entity.type
_entity.pdbx_description
1 polymer ?
#
loop_
_entity_poly.entity_id
_entity_poly.type
_entity_poly.pdbx_seq_one_letter_code
_entity_poly.pdbx_strand_id
1 'polypeptide(L)'
;MESNAHGRISGRIWFSAIFFGLIGQIAWIVENMYFATFAQDIFSNSGRADMAYLVTTLMVVFSALTATITTVIAGGLCDKAGKRKPFIAYGYIAWGFTIMLFALLPMSVTEANLALVATLLVVFDCIMTVAGSTSNDAAFNAWVADNTSPSNRGRVNSALSVLPVFAVVIVFIGLGSMYDPSAASNSTFFTSSVIIES
;
A
#
# COMPACT_ATOMS: atom_id res chain seq x y z
N MET A 1 2.22 -27.04 17.80
CA MET A 1 2.69 -26.79 16.42
C MET A 1 2.71 -28.14 15.70
N GLU A 2 1.64 -28.50 15.03
CA GLU A 2 1.59 -29.74 14.26
C GLU A 2 2.20 -29.49 12.89
N SER A 3 3.46 -29.85 12.74
CA SER A 3 4.08 -30.05 11.44
C SER A 3 3.49 -31.31 10.83
N ASN A 4 2.47 -31.15 9.99
CA ASN A 4 1.97 -32.25 9.18
C ASN A 4 3.10 -32.78 8.29
N ALA A 5 3.50 -34.03 8.49
CA ALA A 5 4.63 -34.75 7.89
C ALA A 5 4.58 -34.93 6.35
N HIS A 6 3.74 -34.18 5.62
CA HIS A 6 3.52 -34.36 4.18
C HIS A 6 3.62 -33.06 3.36
N GLY A 7 4.29 -32.02 3.85
CA GLY A 7 4.45 -30.78 3.06
C GLY A 7 3.14 -30.06 2.68
N ARG A 8 2.02 -30.45 3.27
CA ARG A 8 0.72 -29.81 3.04
C ARG A 8 0.54 -28.62 3.96
N ILE A 9 0.25 -27.48 3.39
CA ILE A 9 -0.10 -26.26 4.11
C ILE A 9 -1.57 -26.35 4.50
N SER A 10 -1.88 -25.95 5.74
CA SER A 10 -3.27 -25.88 6.24
C SER A 10 -4.09 -24.91 5.39
N GLY A 11 -5.37 -25.24 5.14
CA GLY A 11 -6.28 -24.35 4.40
C GLY A 11 -6.43 -22.97 5.03
N ARG A 12 -6.30 -22.86 6.35
CA ARG A 12 -6.27 -21.57 7.06
C ARG A 12 -5.08 -20.71 6.67
N ILE A 13 -3.88 -21.28 6.57
CA ILE A 13 -2.67 -20.58 6.18
C ILE A 13 -2.79 -20.13 4.72
N TRP A 14 -3.31 -21.00 3.83
CA TRP A 14 -3.58 -20.67 2.44
C TRP A 14 -4.55 -19.49 2.30
N PHE A 15 -5.70 -19.58 3.00
CA PHE A 15 -6.67 -18.49 2.98
C PHE A 15 -6.06 -17.18 3.48
N SER A 16 -5.37 -17.20 4.63
CA SER A 16 -4.74 -16.00 5.17
C SER A 16 -3.66 -15.43 4.24
N ALA A 17 -2.83 -16.29 3.62
CA ALA A 17 -1.78 -15.85 2.71
C ALA A 17 -2.36 -15.16 1.46
N ILE A 18 -3.38 -15.76 0.84
CA ILE A 18 -4.03 -15.19 -0.34
C ILE A 18 -4.81 -13.92 0.04
N PHE A 19 -5.59 -13.95 1.12
CA PHE A 19 -6.43 -12.83 1.53
C PHE A 19 -5.59 -11.59 1.89
N PHE A 20 -4.67 -11.71 2.84
CA PHE A 20 -3.81 -10.58 3.22
C PHE A 20 -2.83 -10.19 2.12
N GLY A 21 -2.34 -11.17 1.34
CA GLY A 21 -1.53 -10.87 0.17
C GLY A 21 -2.30 -10.05 -0.88
N LEU A 22 -3.56 -10.38 -1.14
CA LEU A 22 -4.40 -9.63 -2.10
C LEU A 22 -4.70 -8.21 -1.59
N ILE A 23 -5.09 -8.08 -0.31
CA ILE A 23 -5.32 -6.76 0.31
C ILE A 23 -4.07 -5.89 0.18
N GLY A 24 -2.89 -6.41 0.54
CA GLY A 24 -1.64 -5.67 0.41
C GLY A 24 -1.34 -5.25 -1.04
N GLN A 25 -1.66 -6.09 -2.03
CA GLN A 25 -1.48 -5.72 -3.43
C GLN A 25 -2.49 -4.66 -3.88
N ILE A 26 -3.74 -4.70 -3.39
CA ILE A 26 -4.73 -3.65 -3.66
C ILE A 26 -4.23 -2.31 -3.12
N ALA A 27 -3.77 -2.26 -1.86
CA ALA A 27 -3.22 -1.06 -1.25
C ALA A 27 -2.03 -0.51 -2.03
N TRP A 28 -1.07 -1.37 -2.43
CA TRP A 28 0.06 -0.98 -3.26
C TRP A 28 -0.33 -0.44 -4.65
N ILE A 29 -1.39 -0.99 -5.27
CA ILE A 29 -1.89 -0.48 -6.55
C ILE A 29 -2.52 0.91 -6.38
N VAL A 30 -3.31 1.11 -5.32
CA VAL A 30 -3.87 2.44 -5.00
C VAL A 30 -2.76 3.44 -4.78
N GLU A 31 -1.76 3.12 -3.97
CA GLU A 31 -0.60 3.97 -3.70
C GLU A 31 0.17 4.30 -4.98
N ASN A 32 0.66 3.30 -5.67
CA ASN A 32 1.61 3.54 -6.77
C ASN A 32 0.95 4.10 -8.04
N MET A 33 -0.34 3.88 -8.25
CA MET A 33 -1.03 4.36 -9.45
C MET A 33 -1.87 5.60 -9.20
N TYR A 34 -2.80 5.52 -8.21
CA TYR A 34 -3.76 6.61 -8.04
C TYR A 34 -3.17 7.82 -7.32
N PHE A 35 -2.20 7.65 -6.42
CA PHE A 35 -1.58 8.82 -5.78
C PHE A 35 -0.65 9.55 -6.73
N ALA A 36 0.08 8.84 -7.58
CA ALA A 36 0.86 9.47 -8.64
C ALA A 36 -0.05 10.23 -9.64
N THR A 37 -1.18 9.61 -10.04
CA THR A 37 -2.17 10.24 -10.90
C THR A 37 -2.80 11.44 -10.21
N PHE A 38 -3.20 11.31 -8.95
CA PHE A 38 -3.77 12.38 -8.15
C PHE A 38 -2.81 13.58 -8.00
N ALA A 39 -1.52 13.32 -7.74
CA ALA A 39 -0.52 14.38 -7.71
C ALA A 39 -0.40 15.08 -9.07
N GLN A 40 -0.37 14.32 -10.17
CA GLN A 40 -0.33 14.91 -11.51
C GLN A 40 -1.56 15.77 -11.81
N ASP A 41 -2.75 15.29 -11.46
CA ASP A 41 -4.01 16.01 -11.71
C ASP A 41 -4.10 17.31 -10.89
N ILE A 42 -3.71 17.29 -9.62
CA ILE A 42 -3.64 18.51 -8.77
C ILE A 42 -2.83 19.62 -9.45
N PHE A 43 -1.62 19.31 -9.90
CA PHE A 43 -0.73 20.31 -10.49
C PHE A 43 -1.15 20.69 -11.91
N SER A 44 -1.65 19.74 -12.70
CA SER A 44 -2.17 20.02 -14.06
C SER A 44 -3.39 20.92 -14.02
N ASN A 45 -4.36 20.63 -13.13
CA ASN A 45 -5.56 21.44 -12.94
C ASN A 45 -5.24 22.87 -12.45
N SER A 46 -4.09 23.04 -11.80
CA SER A 46 -3.59 24.34 -11.33
C SER A 46 -2.74 25.09 -12.36
N GLY A 47 -2.62 24.57 -13.58
CA GLY A 47 -1.76 25.15 -14.62
C GLY A 47 -0.25 24.99 -14.36
N ARG A 48 0.15 24.09 -13.44
CA ARG A 48 1.54 23.87 -13.02
C ARG A 48 2.00 22.45 -13.34
N ALA A 49 1.73 22.00 -14.55
CA ALA A 49 2.15 20.68 -15.02
C ALA A 49 3.68 20.44 -14.93
N ASP A 50 4.48 21.51 -14.94
CA ASP A 50 5.91 21.48 -14.68
C ASP A 50 6.26 20.91 -13.28
N MET A 51 5.44 21.20 -12.28
CA MET A 51 5.61 20.70 -10.91
C MET A 51 5.16 19.27 -10.73
N ALA A 52 4.24 18.79 -11.55
CA ALA A 52 3.68 17.44 -11.44
C ALA A 52 4.78 16.36 -11.48
N TYR A 53 5.69 16.44 -12.45
CA TYR A 53 6.79 15.50 -12.59
C TYR A 53 7.76 15.55 -11.41
N LEU A 54 8.08 16.76 -10.95
CA LEU A 54 8.98 16.95 -9.80
C LEU A 54 8.39 16.31 -8.54
N VAL A 55 7.13 16.61 -8.23
CA VAL A 55 6.47 16.10 -7.02
C VAL A 55 6.31 14.60 -7.08
N THR A 56 5.84 14.03 -8.21
CA THR A 56 5.73 12.59 -8.39
C THR A 56 7.10 11.90 -8.27
N THR A 57 8.16 12.51 -8.81
CA THR A 57 9.52 11.96 -8.66
C THR A 57 9.95 11.98 -7.20
N LEU A 58 9.69 13.08 -6.47
CA LEU A 58 10.00 13.16 -5.05
C LEU A 58 9.22 12.12 -4.22
N MET A 59 7.94 11.91 -4.50
CA MET A 59 7.14 10.85 -3.88
C MET A 59 7.82 9.49 -4.08
N VAL A 60 8.11 9.10 -5.31
CA VAL A 60 8.75 7.81 -5.61
C VAL A 60 10.11 7.64 -4.92
N VAL A 61 10.96 8.68 -4.93
CA VAL A 61 12.30 8.61 -4.32
C VAL A 61 12.19 8.50 -2.80
N PHE A 62 11.40 9.36 -2.16
CA PHE A 62 11.27 9.37 -0.71
C PHE A 62 10.51 8.15 -0.19
N SER A 63 9.48 7.68 -0.89
CA SER A 63 8.79 6.45 -0.49
C SER A 63 9.69 5.22 -0.63
N ALA A 64 10.50 5.10 -1.69
CA ALA A 64 11.45 4.01 -1.84
C ALA A 64 12.52 3.98 -0.73
N LEU A 65 13.06 5.13 -0.35
CA LEU A 65 13.97 5.26 0.78
C LEU A 65 13.28 4.88 2.11
N THR A 66 12.08 5.40 2.32
CA THR A 66 11.25 5.11 3.50
C THR A 66 10.92 3.62 3.58
N ALA A 67 10.49 3.00 2.49
CA ALA A 67 10.20 1.58 2.41
C ALA A 67 11.42 0.73 2.83
N THR A 68 12.57 1.05 2.26
CA THR A 68 13.82 0.32 2.54
C THR A 68 14.19 0.39 4.02
N ILE A 69 14.22 1.60 4.59
CA ILE A 69 14.58 1.82 5.99
C ILE A 69 13.55 1.16 6.91
N THR A 70 12.27 1.36 6.63
CA THR A 70 11.16 0.82 7.44
C THR A 70 11.16 -0.70 7.43
N THR A 71 11.33 -1.34 6.27
CA THR A 71 11.33 -2.81 6.17
C THR A 71 12.43 -3.44 7.03
N VAL A 72 13.62 -2.85 7.02
CA VAL A 72 14.75 -3.34 7.87
C VAL A 72 14.44 -3.16 9.35
N ILE A 73 13.99 -1.97 9.76
CA ILE A 73 13.70 -1.67 11.17
C ILE A 73 12.51 -2.51 11.66
N ALA A 74 11.40 -2.52 10.92
CA ALA A 74 10.19 -3.25 11.28
C ALA A 74 10.44 -4.77 11.29
N GLY A 75 11.23 -5.29 10.36
CA GLY A 75 11.66 -6.70 10.36
C GLY A 75 12.38 -7.06 11.65
N GLY A 76 13.38 -6.27 12.05
CA GLY A 76 14.09 -6.46 13.31
C GLY A 76 13.20 -6.36 14.55
N LEU A 77 12.23 -5.44 14.55
CA LEU A 77 11.25 -5.31 15.65
C LEU A 77 10.31 -6.51 15.71
N CYS A 78 9.82 -6.98 14.57
CA CYS A 78 8.98 -8.18 14.47
C CYS A 78 9.71 -9.42 14.97
N ASP A 79 10.99 -9.56 14.63
CA ASP A 79 11.82 -10.68 15.07
C ASP A 79 12.02 -10.65 16.58
N LYS A 80 12.36 -9.51 17.17
CA LYS A 80 12.50 -9.33 18.61
C LYS A 80 11.19 -9.59 19.37
N ALA A 81 10.05 -9.16 18.81
CA ALA A 81 8.76 -9.36 19.43
C ALA A 81 8.28 -10.82 19.36
N GLY A 82 8.81 -11.63 18.44
CA GLY A 82 8.38 -13.01 18.21
C GLY A 82 6.93 -13.17 17.77
N LYS A 83 6.28 -12.10 17.36
CA LYS A 83 4.85 -12.04 17.00
C LYS A 83 4.66 -11.26 15.71
N ARG A 84 4.22 -11.93 14.63
CA ARG A 84 3.96 -11.28 13.33
C ARG A 84 2.56 -10.66 13.25
N LYS A 85 1.55 -11.38 13.78
CA LYS A 85 0.13 -11.02 13.63
C LYS A 85 -0.23 -9.60 14.08
N PRO A 86 0.23 -9.09 15.23
CA PRO A 86 -0.06 -7.71 15.62
C PRO A 86 0.47 -6.67 14.63
N PHE A 87 1.69 -6.87 14.12
CA PHE A 87 2.27 -5.95 13.14
C PHE A 87 1.50 -5.97 11.81
N ILE A 88 1.02 -7.13 11.38
CA ILE A 88 0.15 -7.25 10.22
C ILE A 88 -1.15 -6.50 10.49
N ALA A 89 -1.89 -6.86 11.55
CA ALA A 89 -3.22 -6.31 11.82
C ALA A 89 -3.19 -4.79 12.03
N TYR A 90 -2.35 -4.29 12.94
CA TYR A 90 -2.27 -2.85 13.21
C TYR A 90 -1.65 -2.08 12.05
N GLY A 91 -0.72 -2.68 11.32
CA GLY A 91 -0.09 -2.05 10.18
C GLY A 91 -1.08 -1.87 9.02
N TYR A 92 -1.90 -2.87 8.67
CA TYR A 92 -2.94 -2.71 7.64
C TYR A 92 -4.01 -1.69 8.04
N ILE A 93 -4.45 -1.70 9.30
CA ILE A 93 -5.39 -0.68 9.80
C ILE A 93 -4.76 0.73 9.68
N ALA A 94 -3.51 0.90 10.11
CA ALA A 94 -2.81 2.16 9.98
C ALA A 94 -2.65 2.58 8.52
N TRP A 95 -2.35 1.62 7.63
CA TRP A 95 -2.22 1.86 6.19
C TRP A 95 -3.52 2.41 5.60
N GLY A 96 -4.67 1.76 5.87
CA GLY A 96 -5.97 2.26 5.46
C GLY A 96 -6.25 3.69 5.96
N PHE A 97 -5.95 3.99 7.24
CA PHE A 97 -6.12 5.34 7.76
C PHE A 97 -5.22 6.37 7.06
N THR A 98 -3.99 6.00 6.69
CA THR A 98 -3.10 6.94 6.00
C THR A 98 -3.54 7.23 4.56
N ILE A 99 -4.17 6.28 3.88
CA ILE A 99 -4.81 6.51 2.57
C ILE A 99 -5.88 7.61 2.66
N MET A 100 -6.66 7.64 3.75
CA MET A 100 -7.68 8.67 3.94
C MET A 100 -7.10 10.09 4.06
N LEU A 101 -5.83 10.26 4.42
CA LEU A 101 -5.21 11.59 4.48
C LEU A 101 -5.21 12.28 3.11
N PHE A 102 -5.11 11.52 2.02
CA PHE A 102 -5.16 12.07 0.67
C PHE A 102 -6.55 12.65 0.31
N ALA A 103 -7.62 12.15 0.94
CA ALA A 103 -8.95 12.71 0.78
C ALA A 103 -9.08 14.15 1.30
N LEU A 104 -8.14 14.59 2.15
CA LEU A 104 -8.12 15.95 2.70
C LEU A 104 -7.48 16.96 1.74
N LEU A 105 -6.79 16.48 0.71
CA LEU A 105 -6.11 17.36 -0.25
C LEU A 105 -7.07 17.80 -1.37
N PRO A 106 -7.01 19.08 -1.78
CA PRO A 106 -7.82 19.57 -2.89
C PRO A 106 -7.28 19.06 -4.23
N MET A 107 -8.15 18.92 -5.24
CA MET A 107 -7.77 18.57 -6.61
C MET A 107 -7.12 19.71 -7.40
N SER A 108 -7.05 20.91 -6.83
CA SER A 108 -6.38 22.07 -7.41
C SER A 108 -5.75 22.93 -6.32
N VAL A 109 -4.66 23.59 -6.64
CA VAL A 109 -3.90 24.45 -5.72
C VAL A 109 -3.74 25.84 -6.29
N THR A 110 -3.50 26.80 -5.41
CA THR A 110 -3.14 28.17 -5.73
C THR A 110 -1.66 28.38 -5.54
N GLU A 111 -1.10 29.45 -6.10
CA GLU A 111 0.32 29.80 -5.90
C GLU A 111 0.68 29.91 -4.41
N ALA A 112 -0.28 30.37 -3.57
CA ALA A 112 -0.04 30.56 -2.14
C ALA A 112 0.12 29.24 -1.36
N ASN A 113 -0.51 28.14 -1.79
CA ASN A 113 -0.48 26.85 -1.07
C ASN A 113 0.22 25.73 -1.83
N LEU A 114 0.73 26.00 -3.03
CA LEU A 114 1.35 25.02 -3.92
C LEU A 114 2.48 24.24 -3.23
N ALA A 115 3.41 24.95 -2.58
CA ALA A 115 4.54 24.33 -1.89
C ALA A 115 4.06 23.48 -0.69
N LEU A 116 3.03 23.94 0.02
CA LEU A 116 2.44 23.19 1.13
C LEU A 116 1.81 21.88 0.65
N VAL A 117 1.00 21.93 -0.41
CA VAL A 117 0.34 20.74 -0.97
C VAL A 117 1.36 19.76 -1.52
N ALA A 118 2.39 20.25 -2.23
CA ALA A 118 3.49 19.41 -2.71
C ALA A 118 4.21 18.68 -1.55
N THR A 119 4.49 19.40 -0.47
CA THR A 119 5.12 18.81 0.72
C THR A 119 4.22 17.80 1.40
N LEU A 120 2.92 18.11 1.55
CA LEU A 120 1.96 17.19 2.17
C LEU A 120 1.78 15.90 1.36
N LEU A 121 1.77 15.97 0.02
CA LEU A 121 1.72 14.79 -0.83
C LEU A 121 2.91 13.85 -0.55
N VAL A 122 4.14 14.37 -0.53
CA VAL A 122 5.33 13.58 -0.25
C VAL A 122 5.32 13.03 1.18
N VAL A 123 4.92 13.84 2.16
CA VAL A 123 4.88 13.42 3.58
C VAL A 123 3.81 12.35 3.80
N PHE A 124 2.61 12.51 3.25
CA PHE A 124 1.54 11.51 3.39
C PHE A 124 1.92 10.19 2.73
N ASP A 125 2.55 10.25 1.56
CA ASP A 125 3.09 9.09 0.85
C ASP A 125 4.14 8.35 1.71
N CYS A 126 5.08 9.07 2.31
CA CYS A 126 6.07 8.47 3.22
C CYS A 126 5.42 7.85 4.47
N ILE A 127 4.45 8.53 5.11
CA ILE A 127 3.74 8.00 6.29
C ILE A 127 3.00 6.71 5.93
N MET A 128 2.33 6.70 4.79
CA MET A 128 1.62 5.55 4.28
C MET A 128 2.58 4.39 3.96
N THR A 129 3.70 4.68 3.32
CA THR A 129 4.76 3.70 3.03
C THR A 129 5.32 3.07 4.32
N VAL A 130 5.45 3.82 5.42
CA VAL A 130 5.84 3.25 6.72
C VAL A 130 4.85 2.18 7.18
N ALA A 131 3.54 2.44 7.07
CA ALA A 131 2.51 1.49 7.47
C ALA A 131 2.51 0.25 6.55
N GLY A 132 2.54 0.45 5.24
CA GLY A 132 2.58 -0.61 4.23
C GLY A 132 3.82 -1.50 4.35
N SER A 133 5.00 -0.90 4.41
CA SER A 133 6.26 -1.65 4.53
C SER A 133 6.37 -2.40 5.87
N THR A 134 5.83 -1.85 6.95
CA THR A 134 5.79 -2.56 8.24
C THR A 134 4.88 -3.78 8.17
N SER A 135 3.67 -3.63 7.65
CA SER A 135 2.66 -4.70 7.64
C SER A 135 2.90 -5.73 6.55
N ASN A 136 3.13 -5.29 5.32
CA ASN A 136 3.21 -6.15 4.14
C ASN A 136 4.65 -6.64 3.89
N ASP A 137 5.61 -5.72 3.77
CA ASP A 137 6.96 -6.10 3.35
C ASP A 137 7.74 -6.80 4.47
N ALA A 138 7.64 -6.31 5.70
CA ALA A 138 8.32 -6.91 6.83
C ALA A 138 7.51 -8.04 7.49
N ALA A 139 6.33 -7.71 8.05
CA ALA A 139 5.62 -8.65 8.91
C ALA A 139 4.92 -9.77 8.13
N PHE A 140 4.21 -9.46 7.04
CA PHE A 140 3.49 -10.46 6.26
C PHE A 140 4.44 -11.41 5.52
N ASN A 141 5.48 -10.91 4.86
CA ASN A 141 6.46 -11.75 4.19
C ASN A 141 7.20 -12.67 5.16
N ALA A 142 7.57 -12.16 6.35
CA ALA A 142 8.13 -12.98 7.41
C ALA A 142 7.14 -14.02 7.92
N TRP A 143 5.84 -13.68 8.08
CA TRP A 143 4.81 -14.62 8.48
C TRP A 143 4.62 -15.73 7.43
N VAL A 144 4.66 -15.41 6.14
CA VAL A 144 4.63 -16.41 5.06
C VAL A 144 5.84 -17.34 5.17
N ALA A 145 7.04 -16.79 5.38
CA ALA A 145 8.25 -17.58 5.53
C ALA A 145 8.21 -18.52 6.75
N ASP A 146 7.67 -18.05 7.89
CA ASP A 146 7.55 -18.83 9.13
C ASP A 146 6.52 -19.98 9.00
N ASN A 147 5.50 -19.83 8.12
CA ASN A 147 4.43 -20.82 7.93
C ASN A 147 4.63 -21.72 6.70
N THR A 148 5.77 -21.59 6.01
CA THR A 148 6.12 -22.41 4.85
C THR A 148 7.42 -23.17 5.09
N SER A 149 7.53 -24.35 4.48
CA SER A 149 8.75 -25.17 4.46
C SER A 149 9.43 -25.04 3.10
N PRO A 150 10.72 -25.41 2.96
CA PRO A 150 11.41 -25.43 1.66
C PRO A 150 10.67 -26.19 0.56
N SER A 151 9.93 -27.24 0.94
CA SER A 151 9.19 -28.12 0.01
C SER A 151 7.91 -27.47 -0.55
N ASN A 152 7.30 -26.50 0.14
CA ASN A 152 6.03 -25.89 -0.26
C ASN A 152 6.09 -24.38 -0.48
N ARG A 153 7.18 -23.72 -0.07
CA ARG A 153 7.40 -22.28 -0.21
C ARG A 153 7.29 -21.80 -1.65
N GLY A 154 7.85 -22.56 -2.60
CA GLY A 154 7.75 -22.23 -4.03
C GLY A 154 6.31 -22.15 -4.49
N ARG A 155 5.44 -23.08 -4.09
CA ARG A 155 4.02 -23.08 -4.44
C ARG A 155 3.28 -21.87 -3.88
N VAL A 156 3.57 -21.51 -2.61
CA VAL A 156 2.95 -20.32 -1.98
C VAL A 156 3.40 -19.05 -2.68
N ASN A 157 4.70 -18.90 -2.90
CA ASN A 157 5.24 -17.72 -3.58
C ASN A 157 4.69 -17.58 -5.01
N SER A 158 4.55 -18.68 -5.75
CA SER A 158 3.92 -18.67 -7.09
C SER A 158 2.47 -18.20 -7.04
N ALA A 159 1.70 -18.61 -6.02
CA ALA A 159 0.33 -18.12 -5.85
C ALA A 159 0.30 -16.62 -5.48
N LEU A 160 1.18 -16.18 -4.58
CA LEU A 160 1.26 -14.78 -4.19
C LEU A 160 1.72 -13.87 -5.34
N SER A 161 2.61 -14.34 -6.22
CA SER A 161 3.09 -13.55 -7.37
C SER A 161 2.03 -13.29 -8.46
N VAL A 162 0.90 -13.98 -8.43
CA VAL A 162 -0.24 -13.74 -9.33
C VAL A 162 -1.20 -12.69 -8.76
N LEU A 163 -1.19 -12.45 -7.44
CA LEU A 163 -2.12 -11.54 -6.77
C LEU A 163 -2.06 -10.09 -7.28
N PRO A 164 -0.90 -9.51 -7.64
CA PRO A 164 -0.86 -8.17 -8.23
C PRO A 164 -1.75 -8.01 -9.47
N VAL A 165 -1.85 -9.05 -10.31
CA VAL A 165 -2.70 -9.02 -11.51
C VAL A 165 -4.18 -8.92 -11.13
N PHE A 166 -4.62 -9.70 -10.15
CA PHE A 166 -5.99 -9.62 -9.63
C PHE A 166 -6.26 -8.28 -8.95
N ALA A 167 -5.29 -7.77 -8.18
CA ALA A 167 -5.41 -6.47 -7.53
C ALA A 167 -5.60 -5.34 -8.54
N VAL A 168 -4.83 -5.32 -9.64
CA VAL A 168 -5.00 -4.34 -10.73
C VAL A 168 -6.43 -4.40 -11.28
N VAL A 169 -6.93 -5.60 -11.60
CA VAL A 169 -8.29 -5.77 -12.14
C VAL A 169 -9.34 -5.27 -11.15
N ILE A 170 -9.22 -5.64 -9.87
CA ILE A 170 -10.16 -5.23 -8.82
C ILE A 170 -10.15 -3.70 -8.66
N VAL A 171 -8.99 -3.08 -8.59
CA VAL A 171 -8.85 -1.64 -8.40
C VAL A 171 -9.40 -0.87 -9.60
N PHE A 172 -9.04 -1.26 -10.83
CA PHE A 172 -9.51 -0.55 -12.03
C PHE A 172 -11.01 -0.70 -12.25
N ILE A 173 -11.57 -1.89 -12.07
CA ILE A 173 -13.01 -2.13 -12.26
C ILE A 173 -13.83 -1.62 -11.07
N GLY A 174 -13.34 -1.85 -9.84
CA GLY A 174 -14.06 -1.51 -8.62
C GLY A 174 -13.96 -0.03 -8.23
N LEU A 175 -12.76 0.54 -8.33
CA LEU A 175 -12.49 1.90 -7.85
C LEU A 175 -12.29 2.91 -8.98
N GLY A 176 -11.85 2.49 -10.16
CA GLY A 176 -11.49 3.39 -11.25
C GLY A 176 -12.61 4.33 -11.68
N SER A 177 -13.86 3.86 -11.65
CA SER A 177 -15.04 4.68 -11.98
C SER A 177 -15.38 5.74 -10.92
N MET A 178 -14.79 5.66 -9.72
CA MET A 178 -15.02 6.59 -8.61
C MET A 178 -14.00 7.73 -8.58
N TYR A 179 -12.91 7.60 -9.33
CA TYR A 179 -11.90 8.65 -9.46
C TYR A 179 -12.27 9.58 -10.60
N ASP A 180 -12.37 10.88 -10.30
CA ASP A 180 -12.66 11.93 -11.29
C ASP A 180 -11.56 13.01 -11.23
N PRO A 181 -10.70 13.11 -12.26
CA PRO A 181 -9.62 14.11 -12.31
C PRO A 181 -10.13 15.56 -12.36
N SER A 182 -11.40 15.76 -12.73
CA SER A 182 -12.04 17.09 -12.81
C SER A 182 -12.81 17.49 -11.56
N ALA A 183 -13.00 16.57 -10.61
CA ALA A 183 -13.72 16.83 -9.38
C ALA A 183 -12.97 17.80 -8.46
N ALA A 184 -13.70 18.55 -7.66
CA ALA A 184 -13.11 19.42 -6.63
C ALA A 184 -12.43 18.60 -5.50
N SER A 185 -12.85 17.35 -5.31
CA SER A 185 -12.29 16.41 -4.33
C SER A 185 -12.59 14.97 -4.75
N ASN A 186 -11.66 14.07 -4.51
CA ASN A 186 -11.81 12.62 -4.68
C ASN A 186 -12.00 11.89 -3.33
N SER A 187 -12.62 12.55 -2.36
CA SER A 187 -12.85 11.98 -1.03
C SER A 187 -13.59 10.64 -1.08
N THR A 188 -14.59 10.50 -1.95
CA THR A 188 -15.35 9.25 -2.14
C THR A 188 -14.42 8.13 -2.62
N PHE A 189 -13.54 8.38 -3.58
CA PHE A 189 -12.57 7.41 -4.07
C PHE A 189 -11.66 6.91 -2.94
N PHE A 190 -11.01 7.82 -2.21
CA PHE A 190 -10.09 7.44 -1.13
C PHE A 190 -10.80 6.75 0.05
N THR A 191 -12.01 7.18 0.40
CA THR A 191 -12.79 6.51 1.45
C THR A 191 -13.22 5.10 1.04
N SER A 192 -13.62 4.91 -0.22
CA SER A 192 -14.02 3.61 -0.75
C SER A 192 -12.83 2.65 -0.86
N SER A 193 -11.64 3.15 -1.18
CA SER A 193 -10.41 2.33 -1.21
C SER A 193 -10.15 1.70 0.15
N VAL A 194 -10.31 2.46 1.24
CA VAL A 194 -10.11 1.96 2.60
C VAL A 194 -11.12 0.88 2.97
N ILE A 195 -12.39 1.02 2.53
CA ILE A 195 -13.43 0.01 2.82
C ILE A 195 -13.12 -1.33 2.14
N ILE A 196 -12.51 -1.32 0.96
CA ILE A 196 -12.10 -2.55 0.27
C ILE A 196 -10.92 -3.22 0.97
N GLU A 197 -10.08 -2.44 1.65
CA GLU A 197 -8.88 -2.90 2.36
C GLU A 197 -9.17 -3.33 3.82
N SER A 198 -10.27 -2.87 4.43
CA SER A 198 -10.67 -3.19 5.81
C SER A 198 -11.53 -4.45 5.90
#